data_e957929f0f4bd0bd82a86b05b1617a71
#
_entry.id   e957929f0f4bd0bd82a86b05b1617a71
#
_cell.length_a   1.000
_cell.length_b   1.000
_cell.length_c   1.000
_cell.angle_alpha   90.00
_cell.angle_beta   90.00
_cell.angle_gamma   90.00
#
_symmetry.space_group_name_H-M   'P 1'
#
loop_
_entity.id
_entity.type
_entity.pdbx_description
1 polymer ?
#
loop_
_entity_poly.entity_id
_entity_poly.type
_entity_poly.pdbx_seq_one_letter_code
_entity_poly.pdbx_strand_id
1 'polypeptide(L)'
;MSAVPEYFGSLVFDDRVMKAKLPYDVYVSLKKTMYEGGTLDTAVANAVADAMKEWAVEKGATHYTHWFQPLTGSTAEKHDSFITPSPDGGVIMEFSGKELIRGEPDASSFPSGGLRATFEARGYTAWDPTSHAFIKDKTLCIPTAFCSYGGEALDKKTPLLRSMQALNKQTLRCLLYTSPSP
;
A
#
# COMPACT_ATOMS: atom_id res chain seq x y z
N MET A 1 8.21 -31.78 -14.89
CA MET A 1 7.99 -30.40 -14.43
C MET A 1 7.68 -30.50 -12.95
N SER A 2 8.46 -29.85 -12.07
CA SER A 2 8.10 -29.78 -10.65
C SER A 2 6.87 -28.90 -10.53
N ALA A 3 5.78 -29.42 -9.95
CA ALA A 3 4.59 -28.63 -9.67
C ALA A 3 4.95 -27.52 -8.65
N VAL A 4 4.46 -26.32 -8.90
CA VAL A 4 4.56 -25.24 -7.93
C VAL A 4 3.78 -25.66 -6.68
N PRO A 5 4.36 -25.58 -5.46
CA PRO A 5 3.65 -25.95 -4.24
C PRO A 5 2.35 -25.16 -4.07
N GLU A 6 1.28 -25.80 -3.59
CA GLU A 6 -0.03 -25.16 -3.41
C GLU A 6 -0.01 -23.95 -2.47
N TYR A 7 0.93 -23.96 -1.50
CA TYR A 7 1.10 -22.83 -0.58
C TYR A 7 1.76 -21.61 -1.21
N PHE A 8 2.36 -21.74 -2.41
CA PHE A 8 3.03 -20.59 -3.06
C PHE A 8 2.02 -19.51 -3.42
N GLY A 9 2.25 -18.31 -2.90
CA GLY A 9 1.37 -17.17 -3.08
C GLY A 9 0.07 -17.21 -2.27
N SER A 10 -0.15 -18.22 -1.40
CA SER A 10 -1.37 -18.34 -0.60
C SER A 10 -1.56 -17.23 0.45
N LEU A 11 -0.49 -16.52 0.77
CA LEU A 11 -0.45 -15.40 1.71
C LEU A 11 -0.27 -14.04 1.01
N VAL A 12 -0.66 -13.95 -0.25
CA VAL A 12 -0.63 -12.71 -1.05
C VAL A 12 -2.04 -12.29 -1.39
N PHE A 13 -2.37 -11.04 -1.15
CA PHE A 13 -3.64 -10.41 -1.54
C PHE A 13 -3.57 -10.06 -3.04
N ASP A 14 -3.49 -11.11 -3.85
CA ASP A 14 -3.33 -11.03 -5.30
C ASP A 14 -4.64 -10.72 -6.03
N ASP A 15 -4.58 -10.65 -7.35
CA ASP A 15 -5.74 -10.37 -8.20
C ASP A 15 -6.88 -11.38 -8.02
N ARG A 16 -6.56 -12.65 -7.75
CA ARG A 16 -7.56 -13.70 -7.50
C ARG A 16 -8.30 -13.45 -6.19
N VAL A 17 -7.58 -13.06 -5.14
CA VAL A 17 -8.16 -12.74 -3.83
C VAL A 17 -8.98 -11.46 -3.94
N MET A 18 -8.46 -10.42 -4.58
CA MET A 18 -9.18 -9.16 -4.82
C MET A 18 -10.50 -9.41 -5.54
N LYS A 19 -10.48 -10.18 -6.63
CA LYS A 19 -11.68 -10.52 -7.40
C LYS A 19 -12.70 -11.35 -6.62
N ALA A 20 -12.24 -12.18 -5.69
CA ALA A 20 -13.12 -13.02 -4.87
C ALA A 20 -13.71 -12.28 -3.67
N LYS A 21 -12.99 -11.30 -3.11
CA LYS A 21 -13.35 -10.61 -1.86
C LYS A 21 -13.98 -9.23 -2.06
N LEU A 22 -13.69 -8.58 -3.19
CA LEU A 22 -14.22 -7.24 -3.47
C LEU A 22 -15.56 -7.29 -4.23
N PRO A 23 -16.50 -6.37 -3.96
CA PRO A 23 -17.59 -6.08 -4.87
C PRO A 23 -17.04 -5.77 -6.28
N TYR A 24 -17.80 -6.18 -7.31
CA TYR A 24 -17.32 -6.07 -8.69
C TYR A 24 -16.97 -4.64 -9.12
N ASP A 25 -17.79 -3.67 -8.76
CA ASP A 25 -17.57 -2.25 -9.04
C ASP A 25 -16.33 -1.69 -8.34
N VAL A 26 -16.10 -2.08 -7.09
CA VAL A 26 -14.90 -1.75 -6.32
C VAL A 26 -13.66 -2.35 -6.99
N TYR A 27 -13.72 -3.64 -7.37
CA TYR A 27 -12.62 -4.30 -8.06
C TYR A 27 -12.29 -3.60 -9.38
N VAL A 28 -13.29 -3.27 -10.20
CA VAL A 28 -13.08 -2.56 -11.48
C VAL A 28 -12.47 -1.18 -11.26
N SER A 29 -12.96 -0.41 -10.27
CA SER A 29 -12.42 0.91 -9.93
C SER A 29 -10.97 0.82 -9.46
N LEU A 30 -10.65 -0.16 -8.59
CA LEU A 30 -9.28 -0.41 -8.15
C LEU A 30 -8.37 -0.74 -9.33
N LYS A 31 -8.78 -1.65 -10.22
CA LYS A 31 -8.01 -2.01 -11.41
C LYS A 31 -7.76 -0.82 -12.33
N LYS A 32 -8.75 0.04 -12.52
CA LYS A 32 -8.60 1.28 -13.27
C LYS A 32 -7.52 2.17 -12.66
N THR A 33 -7.56 2.39 -11.35
CA THR A 33 -6.53 3.15 -10.64
C THR A 33 -5.13 2.54 -10.78
N MET A 34 -5.02 1.21 -10.74
CA MET A 34 -3.75 0.52 -10.93
C MET A 34 -3.15 0.70 -12.32
N TYR A 35 -3.97 0.74 -13.37
CA TYR A 35 -3.50 0.83 -14.77
C TYR A 35 -3.33 2.28 -15.25
N GLU A 36 -4.26 3.14 -14.89
CA GLU A 36 -4.27 4.54 -15.36
C GLU A 36 -3.51 5.48 -14.42
N GLY A 37 -3.24 5.04 -13.20
CA GLY A 37 -2.75 5.89 -12.13
C GLY A 37 -3.87 6.75 -11.55
N GLY A 38 -3.54 7.53 -10.54
CA GLY A 38 -4.49 8.42 -9.89
C GLY A 38 -4.63 8.14 -8.38
N THR A 39 -5.52 8.88 -7.76
CA THR A 39 -5.83 8.74 -6.34
C THR A 39 -6.94 7.72 -6.16
N LEU A 40 -6.80 6.86 -5.16
CA LEU A 40 -7.85 5.93 -4.78
C LEU A 40 -9.01 6.70 -4.15
N ASP A 41 -10.23 6.48 -4.62
CA ASP A 41 -11.42 7.03 -4.01
C ASP A 41 -11.61 6.49 -2.58
N THR A 42 -12.09 7.34 -1.67
CA THR A 42 -12.22 6.98 -0.24
C THR A 42 -13.17 5.81 -0.01
N ALA A 43 -14.27 5.73 -0.75
CA ALA A 43 -15.22 4.63 -0.61
C ALA A 43 -14.62 3.32 -1.12
N VAL A 44 -13.92 3.38 -2.25
CA VAL A 44 -13.17 2.23 -2.79
C VAL A 44 -12.08 1.80 -1.82
N ALA A 45 -11.33 2.74 -1.25
CA ALA A 45 -10.28 2.44 -0.27
C ALA A 45 -10.82 1.77 0.99
N ASN A 46 -11.97 2.21 1.50
CA ASN A 46 -12.61 1.58 2.66
C ASN A 46 -13.03 0.14 2.35
N ALA A 47 -13.68 -0.09 1.22
CA ALA A 47 -14.08 -1.44 0.81
C ALA A 47 -12.88 -2.38 0.61
N VAL A 48 -11.78 -1.85 0.04
CA VAL A 48 -10.53 -2.62 -0.11
C VAL A 48 -9.90 -2.91 1.25
N ALA A 49 -9.87 -1.94 2.16
CA ALA A 49 -9.32 -2.11 3.50
C ALA A 49 -10.11 -3.17 4.28
N ASP A 50 -11.43 -3.13 4.26
CA ASP A 50 -12.28 -4.12 4.92
C ASP A 50 -12.03 -5.52 4.37
N ALA A 51 -12.02 -5.70 3.06
CA ALA A 51 -11.76 -6.98 2.43
C ALA A 51 -10.34 -7.50 2.72
N MET A 52 -9.35 -6.61 2.75
CA MET A 52 -7.96 -6.93 3.07
C MET A 52 -7.81 -7.35 4.52
N LYS A 53 -8.47 -6.65 5.46
CA LYS A 53 -8.52 -6.99 6.88
C LYS A 53 -9.17 -8.35 7.10
N GLU A 54 -10.36 -8.57 6.55
CA GLU A 54 -11.08 -9.85 6.68
C GLU A 54 -10.25 -11.02 6.17
N TRP A 55 -9.67 -10.86 4.98
CA TRP A 55 -8.78 -11.87 4.41
C TRP A 55 -7.55 -12.12 5.29
N ALA A 56 -6.92 -11.07 5.82
CA ALA A 56 -5.75 -11.22 6.66
C ALA A 56 -6.08 -11.93 7.98
N VAL A 57 -7.21 -11.60 8.60
CA VAL A 57 -7.69 -12.26 9.83
C VAL A 57 -8.03 -13.72 9.58
N GLU A 58 -8.69 -14.05 8.47
CA GLU A 58 -8.95 -15.44 8.05
C GLU A 58 -7.65 -16.25 7.90
N LYS A 59 -6.56 -15.59 7.53
CA LYS A 59 -5.22 -16.18 7.42
C LYS A 59 -4.41 -16.16 8.74
N GLY A 60 -5.02 -15.68 9.82
CA GLY A 60 -4.42 -15.66 11.17
C GLY A 60 -3.57 -14.43 11.47
N ALA A 61 -3.65 -13.38 10.67
CA ALA A 61 -2.99 -12.12 10.98
C ALA A 61 -3.69 -11.41 12.15
N THR A 62 -2.91 -10.80 13.02
CA THR A 62 -3.38 -10.03 14.19
C THR A 62 -2.93 -8.58 14.15
N HIS A 63 -1.97 -8.27 13.31
CA HIS A 63 -1.36 -6.96 13.15
C HIS A 63 -1.26 -6.60 11.67
N TYR A 64 -1.04 -5.32 11.40
CA TYR A 64 -0.68 -4.81 10.08
C TYR A 64 0.52 -3.88 10.18
N THR A 65 1.19 -3.65 9.06
CA THR A 65 2.31 -2.72 8.95
C THR A 65 2.34 -2.04 7.59
N HIS A 66 2.66 -0.77 7.58
CA HIS A 66 3.07 -0.07 6.37
C HIS A 66 4.51 -0.48 6.05
N TRP A 67 4.67 -1.30 5.02
CA TRP A 67 5.96 -1.86 4.64
C TRP A 67 6.58 -1.05 3.51
N PHE A 68 7.75 -0.50 3.75
CA PHE A 68 8.49 0.27 2.76
C PHE A 68 10.00 0.16 2.97
N GLN A 69 10.77 0.56 1.96
CA GLN A 69 12.23 0.60 2.04
C GLN A 69 12.70 2.05 2.08
N PRO A 70 13.14 2.56 3.24
CA PRO A 70 13.69 3.91 3.38
C PRO A 70 14.94 4.10 2.53
N LEU A 71 15.28 5.36 2.25
CA LEU A 71 16.54 5.71 1.57
C LEU A 71 17.78 5.29 2.36
N THR A 72 17.66 5.08 3.66
CA THR A 72 18.72 4.54 4.54
C THR A 72 19.12 3.10 4.21
N GLY A 73 18.32 2.37 3.43
CA GLY A 73 18.62 1.02 2.97
C GLY A 73 18.05 -0.11 3.81
N SER A 74 17.65 0.14 5.03
CA SER A 74 16.97 -0.85 5.89
C SER A 74 15.46 -0.83 5.66
N THR A 75 14.83 -2.00 5.69
CA THR A 75 13.36 -2.09 5.65
C THR A 75 12.77 -1.50 6.92
N ALA A 76 11.74 -0.66 6.78
CA ALA A 76 11.00 -0.12 7.91
C ALA A 76 9.63 -0.78 8.00
N GLU A 77 9.24 -1.08 9.21
CA GLU A 77 7.96 -1.70 9.55
C GLU A 77 7.44 -1.02 10.82
N LYS A 78 6.18 -0.58 10.78
CA LYS A 78 5.45 -0.17 11.97
C LYS A 78 4.29 -1.13 12.17
N HIS A 79 4.37 -1.93 13.22
CA HIS A 79 3.35 -2.91 13.54
C HIS A 79 2.23 -2.26 14.35
N ASP A 80 1.04 -2.22 13.79
CA ASP A 80 -0.18 -1.82 14.47
C ASP A 80 -1.11 -3.03 14.62
N SER A 81 -1.79 -3.11 15.76
CA SER A 81 -2.80 -4.16 15.97
C SER A 81 -4.09 -3.81 15.24
N PHE A 82 -4.78 -4.83 14.72
CA PHE A 82 -6.17 -4.65 14.28
C PHE A 82 -7.13 -4.36 15.43
N ILE A 83 -6.73 -4.62 16.66
CA ILE A 83 -7.57 -4.47 17.85
C ILE A 83 -7.37 -3.07 18.44
N THR A 84 -8.47 -2.32 18.51
CA THR A 84 -8.52 -1.00 19.13
C THR A 84 -9.49 -1.02 20.31
N PRO A 85 -9.14 -0.44 21.48
CA PRO A 85 -10.06 -0.31 22.60
C PRO A 85 -11.27 0.54 22.21
N SER A 86 -12.47 0.07 22.58
CA SER A 86 -13.71 0.83 22.40
C SER A 86 -14.00 1.69 23.64
N PRO A 87 -14.66 2.86 23.49
CA PRO A 87 -15.01 3.73 24.61
C PRO A 87 -15.90 3.09 25.68
N ASP A 88 -16.63 2.04 25.35
CA ASP A 88 -17.49 1.27 26.25
C ASP A 88 -16.75 0.15 27.03
N GLY A 89 -15.41 0.10 26.91
CA GLY A 89 -14.58 -0.89 27.56
C GLY A 89 -14.42 -2.20 26.81
N GLY A 90 -15.02 -2.31 25.62
CA GLY A 90 -14.82 -3.43 24.70
C GLY A 90 -13.61 -3.25 23.80
N VAL A 91 -13.53 -4.09 22.77
CA VAL A 91 -12.53 -4.00 21.69
C VAL A 91 -13.23 -4.09 20.34
N ILE A 92 -12.72 -3.32 19.39
CA ILE A 92 -13.15 -3.38 17.99
C ILE A 92 -11.98 -3.75 17.11
N MET A 93 -12.25 -4.35 15.96
CA MET A 93 -11.26 -4.55 14.92
C MET A 93 -11.37 -3.41 13.91
N GLU A 94 -10.33 -2.58 13.84
CA GLU A 94 -10.30 -1.40 12.98
C GLU A 94 -9.16 -1.50 11.98
N PHE A 95 -9.49 -1.29 10.72
CA PHE A 95 -8.56 -1.04 9.64
C PHE A 95 -9.36 -0.37 8.52
N SER A 96 -9.08 0.88 8.24
CA SER A 96 -9.88 1.68 7.31
C SER A 96 -9.09 2.07 6.07
N GLY A 97 -9.80 2.53 5.04
CA GLY A 97 -9.18 3.05 3.82
C GLY A 97 -8.25 4.24 4.06
N LYS A 98 -8.37 4.93 5.20
CA LYS A 98 -7.43 5.98 5.60
C LYS A 98 -6.00 5.45 5.66
N GLU A 99 -5.80 4.24 6.18
CA GLU A 99 -4.49 3.59 6.26
C GLU A 99 -3.90 3.29 4.87
N LEU A 100 -4.75 3.11 3.86
CA LEU A 100 -4.32 2.88 2.48
C LEU A 100 -4.04 4.18 1.73
N ILE A 101 -4.88 5.23 1.91
CA ILE A 101 -4.78 6.48 1.15
C ILE A 101 -3.68 7.38 1.73
N ARG A 102 -3.67 7.54 3.05
CA ARG A 102 -2.83 8.50 3.75
C ARG A 102 -2.56 8.07 5.17
N GLY A 103 -1.70 7.10 5.35
CA GLY A 103 -1.16 6.76 6.66
C GLY A 103 -0.21 7.85 7.16
N GLU A 104 -0.18 8.07 8.47
CA GLU A 104 0.78 8.97 9.13
C GLU A 104 1.62 8.12 10.11
N PRO A 105 2.70 7.47 9.62
CA PRO A 105 3.52 6.63 10.47
C PRO A 105 4.23 7.47 11.51
N ASP A 106 4.35 6.94 12.71
CA ASP A 106 5.16 7.52 13.76
C ASP A 106 6.65 7.42 13.40
N ALA A 107 7.37 8.53 13.54
CA ALA A 107 8.81 8.59 13.26
C ALA A 107 9.65 7.64 14.13
N SER A 108 9.15 7.19 15.28
CA SER A 108 9.79 6.20 16.14
C SER A 108 9.95 4.83 15.49
N SER A 109 9.18 4.54 14.44
CA SER A 109 9.18 3.26 13.71
C SER A 109 10.32 3.15 12.70
N PHE A 110 11.05 4.22 12.42
CA PHE A 110 12.12 4.21 11.44
C PHE A 110 13.44 3.77 12.05
N PRO A 111 14.19 2.85 11.38
CA PRO A 111 15.56 2.60 11.78
C PRO A 111 16.34 3.90 11.64
N SER A 112 16.64 4.56 12.76
CA SER A 112 17.25 5.88 12.76
C SER A 112 18.74 5.80 12.41
N GLY A 113 19.15 6.52 11.39
CA GLY A 113 20.54 6.92 11.20
C GLY A 113 20.95 8.12 12.08
N GLY A 114 20.16 8.45 13.14
CA GLY A 114 20.35 9.59 14.03
C GLY A 114 19.11 10.48 14.16
N LEU A 115 19.13 11.40 15.11
CA LEU A 115 18.05 12.33 15.42
C LEU A 115 17.53 13.11 14.19
N ARG A 116 18.40 13.47 13.28
CA ARG A 116 18.03 14.21 12.07
C ARG A 116 17.21 13.37 11.10
N ALA A 117 17.61 12.14 10.85
CA ALA A 117 16.88 11.22 9.99
C ALA A 117 15.47 10.91 10.54
N THR A 118 15.34 10.80 11.87
CA THR A 118 14.06 10.58 12.53
C THR A 118 13.15 11.80 12.42
N PHE A 119 13.69 13.01 12.46
CA PHE A 119 12.93 14.24 12.32
C PHE A 119 12.45 14.46 10.87
N GLU A 120 13.29 14.15 9.90
CA GLU A 120 12.98 14.24 8.45
C GLU A 120 12.04 13.12 7.99
N ALA A 121 11.93 12.03 8.74
CA ALA A 121 11.10 10.88 8.41
C ALA A 121 9.60 11.06 8.70
N ARG A 122 9.15 12.25 9.08
CA ARG A 122 7.72 12.55 9.24
C ARG A 122 7.09 12.87 7.89
N GLY A 123 5.98 12.21 7.62
CA GLY A 123 5.29 12.42 6.35
C GLY A 123 4.06 11.53 6.20
N TYR A 124 3.76 11.20 4.98
CA TYR A 124 2.60 10.43 4.59
C TYR A 124 3.00 9.15 3.87
N THR A 125 2.34 8.07 4.21
CA THR A 125 2.38 6.83 3.46
C THR A 125 1.12 6.69 2.62
N ALA A 126 1.28 6.08 1.43
CA ALA A 126 0.16 5.68 0.61
C ALA A 126 0.41 4.27 0.09
N TRP A 127 -0.59 3.42 0.13
CA TRP A 127 -0.50 2.09 -0.46
C TRP A 127 -0.21 2.22 -1.96
N ASP A 128 0.71 1.41 -2.44
CA ASP A 128 0.92 1.21 -3.86
C ASP A 128 0.11 0.00 -4.32
N PRO A 129 -1.04 0.19 -4.96
CA PRO A 129 -1.91 -0.91 -5.35
C PRO A 129 -1.32 -1.79 -6.45
N THR A 130 -0.23 -1.36 -7.11
CA THR A 130 0.51 -2.20 -8.07
C THR A 130 1.39 -3.24 -7.39
N SER A 131 1.57 -3.13 -6.07
CA SER A 131 2.28 -4.09 -5.23
C SER A 131 1.31 -4.74 -4.25
N HIS A 132 1.18 -6.05 -4.38
CA HIS A 132 0.24 -6.81 -3.57
C HIS A 132 0.62 -6.78 -2.09
N ALA A 133 -0.36 -6.55 -1.22
CA ALA A 133 -0.21 -6.78 0.21
C ALA A 133 -0.01 -8.28 0.47
N PHE A 134 0.71 -8.61 1.51
CA PHE A 134 1.03 -10.00 1.84
C PHE A 134 1.12 -10.19 3.35
N ILE A 135 1.00 -11.44 3.79
CA ILE A 135 1.13 -11.79 5.19
C ILE A 135 2.51 -12.41 5.42
N LYS A 136 3.22 -11.86 6.39
CA LYS A 136 4.47 -12.39 6.93
C LYS A 136 4.26 -12.65 8.42
N ASP A 137 4.45 -13.88 8.82
CA ASP A 137 4.13 -14.36 10.18
C ASP A 137 2.64 -14.11 10.51
N LYS A 138 2.33 -13.22 11.45
CA LYS A 138 0.97 -12.82 11.82
C LYS A 138 0.66 -11.36 11.48
N THR A 139 1.41 -10.79 10.55
CA THR A 139 1.33 -9.37 10.20
C THR A 139 0.98 -9.20 8.73
N LEU A 140 -0.06 -8.43 8.46
CA LEU A 140 -0.38 -7.95 7.12
C LEU A 140 0.61 -6.84 6.73
N CYS A 141 1.44 -7.09 5.74
CA CYS A 141 2.40 -6.14 5.20
C CYS A 141 1.79 -5.41 4.00
N ILE A 142 1.69 -4.10 4.08
CA ILE A 142 1.10 -3.24 3.05
C ILE A 142 2.22 -2.46 2.36
N PRO A 143 2.59 -2.80 1.11
CA PRO A 143 3.62 -2.06 0.39
C PRO A 143 3.21 -0.62 0.16
N THR A 144 3.97 0.33 0.69
CA THR A 144 3.64 1.76 0.64
C THR A 144 4.77 2.59 0.03
N ALA A 145 4.37 3.70 -0.59
CA ALA A 145 5.22 4.84 -0.88
C ALA A 145 5.22 5.78 0.35
N PHE A 146 6.33 6.42 0.60
CA PHE A 146 6.49 7.32 1.73
C PHE A 146 7.12 8.66 1.32
N CYS A 147 6.43 9.75 1.64
CA CYS A 147 6.87 11.11 1.33
C CYS A 147 6.84 11.98 2.59
N SER A 148 7.76 12.94 2.68
CA SER A 148 7.72 13.98 3.70
C SER A 148 6.47 14.86 3.55
N TYR A 149 6.19 15.68 4.56
CA TYR A 149 5.11 16.68 4.47
C TYR A 149 5.33 17.70 3.34
N GLY A 150 6.58 17.96 2.96
CA GLY A 150 6.95 18.79 1.82
C GLY A 150 6.87 18.07 0.47
N GLY A 151 6.57 16.77 0.47
CA GLY A 151 6.46 15.96 -0.75
C GLY A 151 7.79 15.34 -1.22
N GLU A 152 8.84 15.41 -0.44
CA GLU A 152 10.12 14.75 -0.74
C GLU A 152 9.98 13.23 -0.56
N ALA A 153 10.61 12.47 -1.44
CA ALA A 153 10.63 11.01 -1.31
C ALA A 153 11.52 10.58 -0.14
N LEU A 154 10.97 9.79 0.76
CA LEU A 154 11.69 9.21 1.90
C LEU A 154 11.94 7.71 1.74
N ASP A 155 11.41 7.11 0.68
CA ASP A 155 11.57 5.70 0.31
C ASP A 155 12.17 5.55 -1.09
N LYS A 156 12.60 4.34 -1.42
CA LYS A 156 13.17 4.02 -2.73
C LYS A 156 12.11 3.86 -3.84
N LYS A 157 10.88 3.57 -3.48
CA LYS A 157 9.80 3.32 -4.43
C LYS A 157 9.21 4.61 -5.02
N THR A 158 9.07 5.66 -4.22
CA THR A 158 8.51 6.94 -4.67
C THR A 158 9.27 7.54 -5.86
N PRO A 159 10.61 7.64 -5.89
CA PRO A 159 11.33 8.10 -7.07
C PRO A 159 11.07 7.25 -8.30
N LEU A 160 11.01 5.93 -8.15
CA LEU A 160 10.71 5.02 -9.26
C LEU A 160 9.31 5.27 -9.82
N LEU A 161 8.29 5.33 -8.98
CA LEU A 161 6.89 5.58 -9.39
C LEU A 161 6.76 6.94 -10.11
N ARG A 162 7.39 7.99 -9.58
CA ARG A 162 7.42 9.31 -10.20
C ARG A 162 8.13 9.30 -11.56
N SER A 163 9.22 8.57 -11.68
CA SER A 163 9.95 8.39 -12.93
C SER A 163 9.10 7.68 -13.99
N MET A 164 8.43 6.61 -13.62
CA MET A 164 7.52 5.88 -14.51
C MET A 164 6.35 6.77 -14.98
N GLN A 165 5.76 7.54 -14.08
CA GLN A 165 4.69 8.48 -14.41
C GLN A 165 5.16 9.59 -15.37
N ALA A 166 6.33 10.16 -15.11
CA ALA A 166 6.94 11.17 -15.98
C ALA A 166 7.24 10.62 -17.37
N LEU A 167 7.82 9.42 -17.45
CA LEU A 167 8.11 8.75 -18.70
C LEU A 167 6.82 8.49 -19.50
N ASN A 168 5.80 7.91 -18.86
CA ASN A 168 4.50 7.66 -19.50
C ASN A 168 3.89 8.95 -20.08
N LYS A 169 3.87 10.04 -19.28
CA LYS A 169 3.36 11.34 -19.72
C LYS A 169 4.10 11.87 -20.94
N GLN A 170 5.42 11.79 -20.96
CA GLN A 170 6.21 12.28 -22.09
C GLN A 170 6.07 11.38 -23.33
N THR A 171 6.00 10.07 -23.15
CA THR A 171 5.77 9.12 -24.26
C THR A 171 4.43 9.38 -24.93
N LEU A 172 3.36 9.51 -24.16
CA LEU A 172 2.04 9.83 -24.71
C LEU A 172 2.04 11.18 -25.45
N ARG A 173 2.72 12.18 -24.90
CA ARG A 173 2.89 13.47 -25.57
C ARG A 173 3.61 13.34 -26.92
N CYS A 174 4.71 12.59 -26.98
CA CYS A 174 5.42 12.30 -28.21
C CYS A 174 4.54 11.59 -29.24
N LEU A 175 3.83 10.55 -28.84
CA LEU A 175 2.97 9.76 -29.73
C LEU A 175 1.82 10.59 -30.29
N LEU A 176 1.22 11.47 -29.48
CA LEU A 176 0.19 12.41 -29.95
C LEU A 176 0.72 13.45 -30.95
N TYR A 177 1.99 13.84 -30.84
CA TYR A 177 2.62 14.79 -31.78
C TYR A 177 3.05 14.11 -33.09
N THR A 178 3.38 12.82 -33.06
CA THR A 178 3.90 12.10 -34.22
C THR A 178 2.85 11.25 -34.92
N SER A 179 1.68 11.04 -34.32
CA SER A 179 0.57 10.33 -34.95
C SER A 179 -0.15 11.30 -35.90
N PRO A 180 -0.36 10.93 -37.19
CA PRO A 180 -1.22 11.70 -38.06
C PRO A 180 -2.61 11.78 -37.42
N SER A 181 -3.13 12.98 -37.31
CA SER A 181 -4.51 13.21 -36.86
C SER A 181 -5.48 12.38 -37.70
N PRO A 182 -6.45 11.69 -37.10
CA PRO A 182 -7.46 10.96 -37.87
C PRO A 182 -8.30 11.90 -38.73
#